data_87d398c6c8a045d54400b4aaef87b973
#
_entry.id   87d398c6c8a045d54400b4aaef87b973
#
_cell.length_a   1.000
_cell.length_b   1.000
_cell.length_c   1.000
_cell.angle_alpha   90.00
_cell.angle_beta   90.00
_cell.angle_gamma   90.00
#
_symmetry.space_group_name_H-M   'P 1'
#
loop_
_entity.id
_entity.type
_entity.pdbx_description
1 polymer ?
#
loop_
_entity_poly.entity_id
_entity_poly.type
_entity_poly.pdbx_seq_one_letter_code
_entity_poly.pdbx_strand_id
1 'polypeptide(L)'
;SGAIKPVPGVLPLGMLARNEGAKGIVTAPENASEAALVKGLPAYGPATLDEAVRFLMGECELMPAEPPVSDDDPARGILDFADVKGQEHAKRAIEIAAAGAHNLLLIGPPGSGKTMLAKRIPSILPPLEPDEALEVTKIYSVAGMLGGKGLVSERPFREPHHTVSDVALVGGGAYPRPGEVSLAHRGVLFLDELPEYGKNTLDVLRQPLEGGTVTVSRSAHSVTFPADCMLVAAMNPCPCGYATDPRHTCVCSPGLIRRYRARLSGPLLDRIDLHINVPAVPYEELQAGASPVTSARMRERVLAARAVQQARYAEVPYCRTNADLSGSLLEKHCRMGAPERAFLREAVQRLALSARAYTRILRIS
;
A
#
# COMPACT_ATOMS: atom_id res chain seq x y z
N SER A 1 4.70 -11.01 -41.16
CA SER A 1 5.90 -11.45 -40.41
C SER A 1 5.63 -12.64 -39.49
N GLY A 2 4.38 -12.92 -39.09
CA GLY A 2 4.02 -14.05 -38.22
C GLY A 2 4.63 -14.04 -36.81
N ALA A 3 5.28 -12.96 -36.40
CA ALA A 3 5.86 -12.84 -35.07
C ALA A 3 4.77 -12.78 -33.98
N ILE A 4 4.94 -13.53 -32.91
CA ILE A 4 4.07 -13.50 -31.73
C ILE A 4 4.47 -12.28 -30.89
N LYS A 5 3.47 -11.48 -30.50
CA LYS A 5 3.71 -10.25 -29.74
C LYS A 5 3.40 -10.44 -28.26
N PRO A 6 4.17 -9.79 -27.37
CA PRO A 6 3.89 -9.83 -25.93
C PRO A 6 2.57 -9.16 -25.59
N VAL A 7 1.93 -9.68 -24.56
CA VAL A 7 0.67 -9.17 -24.01
C VAL A 7 0.78 -9.03 -22.49
N PRO A 8 0.12 -8.05 -21.87
CA PRO A 8 0.05 -7.96 -20.42
C PRO A 8 -0.90 -9.01 -19.83
N GLY A 9 -0.66 -9.41 -18.57
CA GLY A 9 -1.59 -10.29 -17.85
C GLY A 9 -1.42 -11.78 -18.14
N VAL A 10 -0.25 -12.21 -18.56
CA VAL A 10 -0.01 -13.64 -18.87
C VAL A 10 -0.01 -14.50 -17.61
N LEU A 11 0.45 -13.99 -16.48
CA LEU A 11 0.44 -14.72 -15.20
C LEU A 11 -0.99 -15.15 -14.77
N PRO A 12 -1.99 -14.26 -14.67
CA PRO A 12 -3.36 -14.65 -14.36
C PRO A 12 -3.99 -15.58 -15.42
N LEU A 13 -3.63 -15.43 -16.70
CA LEU A 13 -4.07 -16.33 -17.76
C LEU A 13 -3.48 -17.73 -17.59
N GLY A 14 -2.20 -17.85 -17.28
CA GLY A 14 -1.56 -19.12 -16.97
C GLY A 14 -2.17 -19.81 -15.76
N MET A 15 -2.51 -19.06 -14.72
CA MET A 15 -3.20 -19.61 -13.54
C MET A 15 -4.61 -20.14 -13.89
N LEU A 16 -5.36 -19.43 -14.71
CA LEU A 16 -6.64 -19.89 -15.21
C LEU A 16 -6.45 -21.18 -16.04
N ALA A 17 -5.53 -21.18 -17.00
CA ALA A 17 -5.24 -22.35 -17.82
C ALA A 17 -4.89 -23.59 -16.98
N ARG A 18 -4.08 -23.43 -15.95
CA ARG A 18 -3.75 -24.51 -15.00
C ARG A 18 -5.01 -25.03 -14.28
N ASN A 19 -5.86 -24.14 -13.81
CA ASN A 19 -7.09 -24.51 -13.08
C ASN A 19 -8.10 -25.25 -14.00
N GLU A 20 -8.11 -24.92 -15.29
CA GLU A 20 -8.91 -25.60 -16.33
C GLU A 20 -8.24 -26.89 -16.84
N GLY A 21 -7.10 -27.29 -16.28
CA GLY A 21 -6.42 -28.55 -16.63
C GLY A 21 -5.65 -28.50 -17.94
N ALA A 22 -5.24 -27.33 -18.42
CA ALA A 22 -4.40 -27.21 -19.60
C ALA A 22 -3.04 -27.91 -19.39
N LYS A 23 -2.50 -28.51 -20.45
CA LYS A 23 -1.21 -29.22 -20.43
C LYS A 23 -0.01 -28.27 -20.50
N GLY A 24 -0.20 -27.03 -20.89
CA GLY A 24 0.82 -26.00 -21.04
C GLY A 24 0.23 -24.70 -21.55
N ILE A 25 1.05 -23.66 -21.62
CA ILE A 25 0.70 -22.36 -22.21
C ILE A 25 1.73 -22.00 -23.27
N VAL A 26 1.25 -21.55 -24.44
CA VAL A 26 2.07 -21.01 -25.53
C VAL A 26 1.83 -19.51 -25.58
N THR A 27 2.91 -18.73 -25.50
CA THR A 27 2.85 -17.25 -25.45
C THR A 27 4.04 -16.63 -26.19
N ALA A 28 4.13 -15.30 -26.22
CA ALA A 28 5.30 -14.63 -26.77
C ALA A 28 6.58 -14.97 -25.97
N PRO A 29 7.76 -15.02 -26.59
CA PRO A 29 9.02 -15.32 -25.90
C PRO A 29 9.24 -14.44 -24.65
N GLU A 30 8.90 -13.16 -24.74
CA GLU A 30 9.06 -12.17 -23.67
C GLU A 30 8.13 -12.45 -22.47
N ASN A 31 7.03 -13.16 -22.69
CA ASN A 31 6.08 -13.54 -21.64
C ASN A 31 6.30 -14.95 -21.09
N ALA A 32 7.08 -15.77 -21.76
CA ALA A 32 7.20 -17.18 -21.40
C ALA A 32 7.80 -17.39 -19.99
N SER A 33 8.79 -16.59 -19.61
CA SER A 33 9.36 -16.60 -18.27
C SER A 33 8.37 -16.15 -17.19
N GLU A 34 7.51 -15.15 -17.49
CA GLU A 34 6.41 -14.73 -16.60
C GLU A 34 5.40 -15.88 -16.42
N ALA A 35 4.99 -16.53 -17.53
CA ALA A 35 4.07 -17.66 -17.48
C ALA A 35 4.65 -18.86 -16.69
N ALA A 36 5.96 -19.06 -16.73
CA ALA A 36 6.67 -20.11 -16.01
C ALA A 36 6.64 -19.94 -14.46
N LEU A 37 6.24 -18.76 -13.95
CA LEU A 37 5.94 -18.57 -12.52
C LEU A 37 4.75 -19.42 -12.04
N VAL A 38 3.90 -19.92 -12.96
CA VAL A 38 2.77 -20.79 -12.64
C VAL A 38 3.26 -22.22 -12.43
N LYS A 39 3.51 -22.60 -11.20
CA LYS A 39 3.95 -23.97 -10.86
C LYS A 39 3.00 -25.02 -11.43
N GLY A 40 3.57 -26.01 -12.11
CA GLY A 40 2.82 -27.14 -12.68
C GLY A 40 2.18 -26.87 -14.04
N LEU A 41 2.47 -25.73 -14.69
CA LEU A 41 2.06 -25.43 -16.06
C LEU A 41 3.32 -25.06 -16.89
N PRO A 42 3.81 -25.93 -17.77
CA PRO A 42 4.94 -25.59 -18.65
C PRO A 42 4.55 -24.46 -19.60
N ALA A 43 5.45 -23.49 -19.75
CA ALA A 43 5.28 -22.32 -20.61
C ALA A 43 6.26 -22.38 -21.79
N TYR A 44 5.77 -22.14 -23.00
CA TYR A 44 6.55 -22.18 -24.22
C TYR A 44 6.48 -20.84 -24.94
N GLY A 45 7.62 -20.36 -25.43
CA GLY A 45 7.76 -19.05 -26.07
C GLY A 45 8.24 -19.12 -27.52
N PRO A 46 7.44 -19.66 -28.49
CA PRO A 46 7.81 -19.62 -29.89
C PRO A 46 7.87 -18.19 -30.42
N ALA A 47 8.86 -17.89 -31.26
CA ALA A 47 9.03 -16.56 -31.84
C ALA A 47 8.00 -16.23 -32.94
N THR A 48 7.53 -17.27 -33.64
CA THR A 48 6.59 -17.10 -34.76
C THR A 48 5.39 -18.05 -34.65
N LEU A 49 4.30 -17.69 -35.34
CA LEU A 49 3.13 -18.54 -35.46
C LEU A 49 3.44 -19.90 -36.12
N ASP A 50 4.33 -19.92 -37.12
CA ASP A 50 4.77 -21.16 -37.78
C ASP A 50 5.43 -22.09 -36.77
N GLU A 51 6.36 -21.58 -35.97
CA GLU A 51 7.02 -22.35 -34.92
C GLU A 51 6.03 -22.90 -33.89
N ALA A 52 5.06 -22.07 -33.48
CA ALA A 52 4.00 -22.51 -32.57
C ALA A 52 3.16 -23.64 -33.16
N VAL A 53 2.76 -23.55 -34.43
CA VAL A 53 1.99 -24.59 -35.13
C VAL A 53 2.80 -25.89 -35.23
N ARG A 54 4.07 -25.83 -35.66
CA ARG A 54 4.95 -26.97 -35.76
C ARG A 54 5.18 -27.67 -34.41
N PHE A 55 5.33 -26.88 -33.34
CA PHE A 55 5.42 -27.41 -31.98
C PHE A 55 4.14 -28.17 -31.59
N LEU A 56 2.96 -27.56 -31.79
CA LEU A 56 1.68 -28.20 -31.47
C LEU A 56 1.37 -29.43 -32.33
N MET A 57 1.92 -29.51 -33.57
CA MET A 57 1.84 -30.69 -34.43
C MET A 57 2.87 -31.79 -34.07
N GLY A 58 3.81 -31.48 -33.16
CA GLY A 58 4.89 -32.42 -32.80
C GLY A 58 6.02 -32.48 -33.80
N GLU A 59 6.12 -31.50 -34.72
CA GLU A 59 7.15 -31.42 -35.75
C GLU A 59 8.45 -30.75 -35.27
N CYS A 60 8.39 -30.04 -34.15
CA CYS A 60 9.55 -29.48 -33.46
C CYS A 60 9.38 -29.52 -31.95
N GLU A 61 10.47 -29.53 -31.22
CA GLU A 61 10.49 -29.48 -29.77
C GLU A 61 10.82 -28.05 -29.32
N LEU A 62 10.11 -27.54 -28.32
CA LEU A 62 10.43 -26.33 -27.58
C LEU A 62 10.78 -26.68 -26.15
N MET A 63 11.82 -26.06 -25.61
CA MET A 63 12.13 -26.19 -24.19
C MET A 63 11.17 -25.31 -23.40
N PRO A 64 10.62 -25.81 -22.29
CA PRO A 64 9.84 -24.95 -21.38
C PRO A 64 10.69 -23.81 -20.86
N ALA A 65 10.10 -22.62 -20.81
CA ALA A 65 10.76 -21.46 -20.22
C ALA A 65 10.97 -21.66 -18.72
N GLU A 66 12.10 -21.18 -18.22
CA GLU A 66 12.39 -21.14 -16.80
C GLU A 66 11.78 -19.89 -16.17
N PRO A 67 11.30 -19.99 -14.91
CA PRO A 67 10.85 -18.81 -14.18
C PRO A 67 12.02 -17.84 -14.00
N PRO A 68 11.78 -16.53 -14.10
CA PRO A 68 12.83 -15.55 -13.91
C PRO A 68 13.36 -15.61 -12.48
N VAL A 69 14.67 -15.49 -12.33
CA VAL A 69 15.30 -15.37 -11.01
C VAL A 69 14.84 -14.05 -10.38
N SER A 70 14.39 -14.08 -9.14
CA SER A 70 14.06 -12.86 -8.40
C SER A 70 15.30 -11.97 -8.34
N ASP A 71 15.20 -10.77 -8.90
CA ASP A 71 16.19 -9.70 -8.74
C ASP A 71 16.04 -9.11 -7.32
N ASP A 72 16.33 -9.90 -6.33
CA ASP A 72 16.58 -9.38 -4.98
C ASP A 72 17.96 -8.70 -5.03
N ASP A 73 17.99 -7.45 -5.48
CA ASP A 73 19.19 -6.62 -5.40
C ASP A 73 19.37 -6.17 -3.93
N PRO A 74 20.24 -6.83 -3.15
CA PRO A 74 20.52 -6.43 -1.78
C PRO A 74 21.17 -5.05 -1.67
N ALA A 75 21.60 -4.47 -2.80
CA ALA A 75 22.24 -3.17 -2.89
C ALA A 75 21.27 -2.00 -3.11
N ARG A 76 19.97 -2.22 -3.28
CA ARG A 76 18.99 -1.14 -3.17
C ARG A 76 19.06 -0.61 -1.75
N GLY A 77 19.71 0.55 -1.59
CA GLY A 77 19.97 1.19 -0.30
C GLY A 77 18.73 1.19 0.58
N ILE A 78 18.68 0.25 1.53
CA ILE A 78 17.58 0.13 2.48
C ILE A 78 17.61 1.40 3.31
N LEU A 79 16.62 2.27 3.08
CA LEU A 79 16.44 3.47 3.88
C LEU A 79 16.21 3.07 5.33
N ASP A 80 17.07 3.53 6.25
CA ASP A 80 16.98 3.19 7.69
C ASP A 80 16.39 4.35 8.50
N PHE A 81 15.55 4.05 9.48
CA PHE A 81 15.04 5.02 10.45
C PHE A 81 16.14 5.61 11.34
N ALA A 82 17.32 4.96 11.44
CA ALA A 82 18.50 5.52 12.10
C ALA A 82 18.96 6.85 11.48
N ASP A 83 18.73 7.07 10.18
CA ASP A 83 19.07 8.32 9.49
C ASP A 83 18.12 9.47 9.86
N VAL A 84 16.93 9.16 10.40
CA VAL A 84 15.94 10.16 10.80
C VAL A 84 16.33 10.69 12.17
N LYS A 85 16.76 11.96 12.22
CA LYS A 85 17.12 12.64 13.46
C LYS A 85 15.85 13.03 14.22
N GLY A 86 15.85 12.81 15.54
CA GLY A 86 14.70 13.09 16.38
C GLY A 86 13.42 12.36 15.98
N GLN A 87 12.27 13.03 16.13
CA GLN A 87 10.95 12.55 15.70
C GLN A 87 10.51 11.23 16.37
N GLU A 88 10.92 10.97 17.59
CA GLU A 88 10.69 9.69 18.27
C GLU A 88 9.19 9.33 18.40
N HIS A 89 8.33 10.32 18.64
CA HIS A 89 6.89 10.10 18.70
C HIS A 89 6.31 9.75 17.32
N ALA A 90 6.82 10.34 16.22
CA ALA A 90 6.39 10.00 14.87
C ALA A 90 6.88 8.61 14.47
N LYS A 91 8.10 8.22 14.81
CA LYS A 91 8.62 6.86 14.63
C LYS A 91 7.76 5.83 15.39
N ARG A 92 7.40 6.14 16.66
CA ARG A 92 6.53 5.27 17.44
C ARG A 92 5.14 5.13 16.82
N ALA A 93 4.54 6.21 16.34
CA ALA A 93 3.25 6.18 15.65
C ALA A 93 3.31 5.37 14.35
N ILE A 94 4.39 5.51 13.57
CA ILE A 94 4.64 4.72 12.36
C ILE A 94 4.79 3.24 12.69
N GLU A 95 5.48 2.90 13.76
CA GLU A 95 5.61 1.51 14.22
C GLU A 95 4.26 0.90 14.58
N ILE A 96 3.40 1.64 15.31
CA ILE A 96 2.03 1.21 15.62
C ILE A 96 1.21 1.04 14.34
N ALA A 97 1.29 2.02 13.43
CA ALA A 97 0.60 1.97 12.15
C ALA A 97 1.04 0.75 11.31
N ALA A 98 2.34 0.48 11.23
CA ALA A 98 2.88 -0.70 10.54
C ALA A 98 2.46 -2.02 11.20
N ALA A 99 2.42 -2.06 12.53
CA ALA A 99 1.99 -3.24 13.29
C ALA A 99 0.52 -3.57 13.07
N GLY A 100 -0.38 -2.57 13.07
CA GLY A 100 -1.81 -2.75 12.90
C GLY A 100 -2.34 -2.61 11.48
N ALA A 101 -1.51 -2.24 10.49
CA ALA A 101 -1.89 -1.81 9.13
C ALA A 101 -2.82 -0.58 9.12
N HIS A 102 -2.59 0.35 10.03
CA HIS A 102 -3.39 1.56 10.18
C HIS A 102 -2.99 2.65 9.18
N ASN A 103 -3.96 3.37 8.66
CA ASN A 103 -3.73 4.54 7.83
C ASN A 103 -3.20 5.72 8.68
N LEU A 104 -2.27 6.50 8.10
CA LEU A 104 -1.51 7.52 8.82
C LEU A 104 -1.51 8.86 8.08
N LEU A 105 -1.74 9.95 8.81
CA LEU A 105 -1.59 11.32 8.33
C LEU A 105 -0.47 12.04 9.11
N LEU A 106 0.56 12.47 8.40
CA LEU A 106 1.67 13.26 8.93
C LEU A 106 1.42 14.74 8.67
N ILE A 107 1.37 15.56 9.71
CA ILE A 107 1.10 17.00 9.63
C ILE A 107 2.32 17.78 10.18
N GLY A 108 2.91 18.65 9.40
CA GLY A 108 4.05 19.41 9.89
C GLY A 108 4.57 20.43 8.88
N PRO A 109 5.45 21.37 9.30
CA PRO A 109 5.99 22.38 8.42
C PRO A 109 6.84 21.78 7.29
N PRO A 110 7.13 22.54 6.24
CA PRO A 110 8.09 22.14 5.21
C PRO A 110 9.43 21.76 5.83
N GLY A 111 10.08 20.73 5.32
CA GLY A 111 11.39 20.27 5.83
C GLY A 111 11.35 19.54 7.19
N SER A 112 10.19 19.23 7.75
CA SER A 112 10.09 18.48 9.02
C SER A 112 10.38 16.97 8.88
N GLY A 113 10.63 16.45 7.67
CA GLY A 113 11.01 15.04 7.44
C GLY A 113 9.83 14.10 7.15
N LYS A 114 8.62 14.60 6.88
CA LYS A 114 7.41 13.78 6.60
C LYS A 114 7.64 12.75 5.49
N THR A 115 8.13 13.19 4.34
CA THR A 115 8.44 12.33 3.19
C THR A 115 9.56 11.34 3.50
N MET A 116 10.57 11.79 4.27
CA MET A 116 11.67 10.95 4.72
C MET A 116 11.19 9.81 5.63
N LEU A 117 10.27 10.10 6.55
CA LEU A 117 9.63 9.11 7.42
C LEU A 117 8.79 8.13 6.60
N ALA A 118 7.96 8.62 5.67
CA ALA A 118 7.08 7.78 4.85
C ALA A 118 7.87 6.77 3.98
N LYS A 119 8.94 7.22 3.32
CA LYS A 119 9.78 6.38 2.45
C LYS A 119 10.50 5.25 3.18
N ARG A 120 10.60 5.32 4.51
CA ARG A 120 11.22 4.28 5.34
C ARG A 120 10.24 3.23 5.85
N ILE A 121 8.93 3.45 5.71
CA ILE A 121 7.91 2.51 6.20
C ILE A 121 8.09 1.09 5.62
N PRO A 122 8.39 0.90 4.32
CA PRO A 122 8.62 -0.45 3.79
C PRO A 122 9.70 -1.23 4.52
N SER A 123 10.74 -0.57 5.07
CA SER A 123 11.84 -1.22 5.78
C SER A 123 11.42 -1.91 7.08
N ILE A 124 10.28 -1.52 7.65
CA ILE A 124 9.76 -2.09 8.90
C ILE A 124 8.53 -2.98 8.72
N LEU A 125 7.95 -3.05 7.51
CA LEU A 125 6.83 -3.93 7.23
C LEU A 125 7.28 -5.41 7.18
N PRO A 126 6.40 -6.35 7.54
CA PRO A 126 6.66 -7.78 7.32
C PRO A 126 6.93 -8.07 5.84
N PRO A 127 7.73 -9.10 5.51
CA PRO A 127 7.87 -9.55 4.12
C PRO A 127 6.50 -9.97 3.56
N LEU A 128 6.39 -10.01 2.22
CA LEU A 128 5.21 -10.58 1.59
C LEU A 128 5.17 -12.09 1.84
N GLU A 129 4.03 -12.60 2.28
CA GLU A 129 3.77 -14.03 2.25
C GLU A 129 3.66 -14.51 0.79
N PRO A 130 3.93 -15.80 0.48
CA PRO A 130 3.91 -16.30 -0.89
C PRO A 130 2.63 -15.99 -1.66
N ASP A 131 1.47 -16.10 -1.00
CA ASP A 131 0.17 -15.79 -1.61
C ASP A 131 0.01 -14.28 -1.84
N GLU A 132 0.48 -13.44 -0.91
CA GLU A 132 0.50 -11.97 -1.08
C GLU A 132 1.41 -11.57 -2.25
N ALA A 133 2.60 -12.17 -2.34
CA ALA A 133 3.54 -11.94 -3.45
C ALA A 133 2.90 -12.27 -4.80
N LEU A 134 2.15 -13.37 -4.87
CA LEU A 134 1.42 -13.77 -6.06
C LEU A 134 0.28 -12.82 -6.40
N GLU A 135 -0.50 -12.34 -5.38
CA GLU A 135 -1.55 -11.32 -5.57
C GLU A 135 -0.97 -10.04 -6.19
N VAL A 136 0.12 -9.54 -5.62
CA VAL A 136 0.82 -8.33 -6.12
C VAL A 136 1.36 -8.56 -7.52
N THR A 137 2.02 -9.70 -7.77
CA THR A 137 2.61 -10.01 -9.07
C THR A 137 1.55 -10.07 -10.17
N LYS A 138 0.35 -10.61 -9.90
CA LYS A 138 -0.79 -10.58 -10.85
C LYS A 138 -1.19 -9.16 -11.25
N ILE A 139 -1.24 -8.25 -10.28
CA ILE A 139 -1.59 -6.84 -10.55
C ILE A 139 -0.54 -6.21 -11.47
N TYR A 140 0.74 -6.44 -11.18
CA TYR A 140 1.85 -5.92 -11.97
C TYR A 140 1.92 -6.57 -13.37
N SER A 141 1.54 -7.85 -13.50
CA SER A 141 1.38 -8.54 -14.77
C SER A 141 0.32 -7.86 -15.65
N VAL A 142 -0.89 -7.65 -15.10
CA VAL A 142 -2.00 -6.97 -15.80
C VAL A 142 -1.65 -5.53 -16.16
N ALA A 143 -0.88 -4.84 -15.32
CA ALA A 143 -0.37 -3.50 -15.60
C ALA A 143 0.71 -3.48 -16.68
N GLY A 144 1.31 -4.63 -17.03
CA GLY A 144 2.45 -4.73 -17.95
C GLY A 144 3.76 -4.21 -17.34
N MET A 145 3.90 -4.29 -16.00
CA MET A 145 5.01 -3.69 -15.25
C MET A 145 6.00 -4.73 -14.70
N LEU A 146 5.87 -6.02 -15.02
CA LEU A 146 6.81 -7.03 -14.55
C LEU A 146 8.17 -6.95 -15.27
N GLY A 147 8.17 -6.69 -16.59
CA GLY A 147 9.40 -6.48 -17.36
C GLY A 147 10.40 -7.63 -17.27
N GLY A 148 9.94 -8.88 -17.21
CA GLY A 148 10.80 -10.07 -17.08
C GLY A 148 11.32 -10.34 -15.66
N LYS A 149 10.85 -9.58 -14.67
CA LYS A 149 11.16 -9.82 -13.26
C LYS A 149 10.36 -11.02 -12.73
N GLY A 150 10.91 -11.66 -11.69
CA GLY A 150 10.26 -12.74 -10.97
C GLY A 150 9.04 -12.30 -10.17
N LEU A 151 8.67 -13.09 -9.16
CA LEU A 151 7.65 -12.68 -8.18
C LEU A 151 8.09 -11.39 -7.49
N VAL A 152 7.12 -10.50 -7.30
CA VAL A 152 7.35 -9.30 -6.49
C VAL A 152 7.54 -9.75 -5.04
N SER A 153 8.76 -9.64 -4.53
CA SER A 153 9.17 -10.08 -3.19
C SER A 153 9.04 -8.98 -2.14
N GLU A 154 9.12 -7.71 -2.55
CA GLU A 154 9.04 -6.55 -1.67
C GLU A 154 7.64 -5.95 -1.66
N ARG A 155 7.23 -5.40 -0.51
CA ARG A 155 5.97 -4.65 -0.41
C ARG A 155 6.04 -3.39 -1.27
N PRO A 156 5.07 -3.17 -2.18
CA PRO A 156 5.07 -1.99 -3.03
C PRO A 156 5.03 -0.68 -2.24
N PHE A 157 5.78 0.30 -2.71
CA PHE A 157 5.66 1.70 -2.26
C PHE A 157 5.32 2.56 -3.47
N ARG A 158 4.11 3.15 -3.46
CA ARG A 158 3.64 3.99 -4.56
C ARG A 158 3.48 5.41 -4.08
N GLU A 159 4.07 6.35 -4.80
CA GLU A 159 4.08 7.79 -4.49
C GLU A 159 3.61 8.57 -5.74
N PRO A 160 2.31 8.54 -6.06
CA PRO A 160 1.80 9.32 -7.18
C PRO A 160 1.88 10.82 -6.88
N HIS A 161 2.23 11.61 -7.90
CA HIS A 161 2.26 13.06 -7.78
C HIS A 161 0.85 13.63 -7.61
N HIS A 162 0.67 14.74 -6.92
CA HIS A 162 -0.65 15.34 -6.63
C HIS A 162 -1.44 15.76 -7.89
N THR A 163 -0.79 15.87 -9.06
CA THR A 163 -1.43 16.11 -10.36
C THR A 163 -2.02 14.85 -11.02
N VAL A 164 -1.90 13.70 -10.37
CA VAL A 164 -2.45 12.44 -10.86
C VAL A 164 -3.97 12.55 -11.09
N SER A 165 -4.46 11.99 -12.22
CA SER A 165 -5.90 11.93 -12.45
C SER A 165 -6.55 10.83 -11.60
N ASP A 166 -7.86 10.95 -11.37
CA ASP A 166 -8.67 9.91 -10.71
C ASP A 166 -8.54 8.55 -11.42
N VAL A 167 -8.55 8.53 -12.75
CA VAL A 167 -8.34 7.31 -13.55
C VAL A 167 -6.96 6.70 -13.32
N ALA A 168 -5.90 7.49 -13.24
CA ALA A 168 -4.56 6.97 -12.98
C ALA A 168 -4.43 6.50 -11.52
N LEU A 169 -5.13 7.12 -10.57
CA LEU A 169 -5.10 6.75 -9.17
C LEU A 169 -5.83 5.44 -8.89
N VAL A 170 -7.08 5.28 -9.35
CA VAL A 170 -7.90 4.09 -9.04
C VAL A 170 -7.97 3.09 -10.17
N GLY A 171 -7.58 3.45 -11.37
CA GLY A 171 -7.68 2.60 -12.55
C GLY A 171 -8.79 3.04 -13.50
N GLY A 172 -8.72 2.53 -14.72
CA GLY A 172 -9.67 2.90 -15.78
C GLY A 172 -9.11 2.66 -17.17
N GLY A 173 -9.64 3.42 -18.12
CA GLY A 173 -9.30 3.32 -19.54
C GLY A 173 -10.34 2.57 -20.37
N ALA A 174 -10.17 2.52 -21.70
CA ALA A 174 -11.03 1.75 -22.59
C ALA A 174 -10.98 0.25 -22.25
N TYR A 175 -9.80 -0.23 -21.98
CA TYR A 175 -9.54 -1.54 -21.35
C TYR A 175 -9.20 -1.29 -19.88
N PRO A 176 -9.99 -1.81 -18.93
CA PRO A 176 -9.76 -1.57 -17.50
C PRO A 176 -8.35 -1.99 -17.08
N ARG A 177 -7.59 -1.03 -16.53
CA ARG A 177 -6.25 -1.27 -15.98
C ARG A 177 -6.21 -0.87 -14.51
N PRO A 178 -5.40 -1.55 -13.68
CA PRO A 178 -5.21 -1.17 -12.30
C PRO A 178 -4.53 0.20 -12.20
N GLY A 179 -4.96 1.01 -11.22
CA GLY A 179 -4.34 2.29 -10.89
C GLY A 179 -3.33 2.19 -9.75
N GLU A 180 -2.79 3.34 -9.33
CA GLU A 180 -1.76 3.43 -8.28
C GLU A 180 -2.20 2.78 -6.96
N VAL A 181 -3.49 2.86 -6.60
CA VAL A 181 -4.01 2.21 -5.38
C VAL A 181 -3.88 0.68 -5.46
N SER A 182 -4.21 0.09 -6.62
CA SER A 182 -4.05 -1.34 -6.83
C SER A 182 -2.57 -1.74 -6.97
N LEU A 183 -1.75 -0.89 -7.57
CA LEU A 183 -0.29 -1.11 -7.63
C LEU A 183 0.37 -1.02 -6.24
N ALA A 184 -0.28 -0.35 -5.27
CA ALA A 184 0.15 -0.31 -3.87
C ALA A 184 -0.38 -1.49 -3.04
N HIS A 185 -1.13 -2.41 -3.63
CA HIS A 185 -1.74 -3.55 -2.92
C HIS A 185 -0.71 -4.30 -2.06
N ARG A 186 -1.07 -4.65 -0.82
CA ARG A 186 -0.19 -5.26 0.21
C ARG A 186 1.02 -4.41 0.58
N GLY A 187 1.07 -3.15 0.17
CA GLY A 187 2.15 -2.21 0.41
C GLY A 187 1.67 -0.88 0.95
N VAL A 188 2.32 0.19 0.53
CA VAL A 188 2.08 1.55 0.97
C VAL A 188 1.70 2.45 -0.20
N LEU A 189 0.58 3.14 -0.08
CA LEU A 189 0.24 4.29 -0.92
C LEU A 189 0.60 5.56 -0.17
N PHE A 190 1.60 6.28 -0.64
CA PHE A 190 2.03 7.55 -0.05
C PHE A 190 1.51 8.73 -0.87
N LEU A 191 0.74 9.61 -0.23
CA LEU A 191 0.20 10.83 -0.83
C LEU A 191 0.83 12.04 -0.14
N ASP A 192 1.85 12.62 -0.75
CA ASP A 192 2.44 13.86 -0.25
C ASP A 192 1.58 15.07 -0.66
N GLU A 193 1.64 16.13 0.12
CA GLU A 193 0.85 17.34 -0.12
C GLU A 193 -0.65 17.07 -0.30
N LEU A 194 -1.23 16.22 0.55
CA LEU A 194 -2.60 15.71 0.43
C LEU A 194 -3.66 16.77 0.06
N PRO A 195 -3.68 18.02 0.59
CA PRO A 195 -4.67 19.02 0.20
C PRO A 195 -4.48 19.59 -1.22
N GLU A 196 -3.39 19.28 -1.91
CA GLU A 196 -3.16 19.73 -3.29
C GLU A 196 -3.73 18.79 -4.36
N TYR A 197 -4.13 17.58 -3.95
CA TYR A 197 -4.87 16.66 -4.84
C TYR A 197 -6.27 17.21 -5.16
N GLY A 198 -6.74 16.93 -6.36
CA GLY A 198 -8.11 17.26 -6.76
C GLY A 198 -9.14 16.62 -5.82
N LYS A 199 -10.23 17.36 -5.50
CA LYS A 199 -11.27 16.85 -4.59
C LYS A 199 -11.85 15.52 -5.07
N ASN A 200 -12.13 15.39 -6.37
CA ASN A 200 -12.67 14.16 -6.96
C ASN A 200 -11.67 13.01 -6.81
N THR A 201 -10.37 13.28 -7.04
CA THR A 201 -9.27 12.32 -6.90
C THR A 201 -9.15 11.79 -5.46
N LEU A 202 -9.41 12.62 -4.45
CA LEU A 202 -9.44 12.18 -3.05
C LEU A 202 -10.72 11.43 -2.70
N ASP A 203 -11.86 11.81 -3.29
CA ASP A 203 -13.14 11.16 -2.98
C ASP A 203 -13.23 9.72 -3.51
N VAL A 204 -12.55 9.40 -4.63
CA VAL A 204 -12.51 8.03 -5.16
C VAL A 204 -11.70 7.05 -4.28
N LEU A 205 -10.82 7.56 -3.42
CA LEU A 205 -10.07 6.72 -2.45
C LEU A 205 -10.96 6.12 -1.34
N ARG A 206 -12.17 6.62 -1.15
CA ARG A 206 -13.06 6.15 -0.07
C ARG A 206 -13.42 4.67 -0.23
N GLN A 207 -13.69 4.23 -1.46
CA GLN A 207 -14.05 2.84 -1.73
C GLN A 207 -12.88 1.87 -1.42
N PRO A 208 -11.67 2.05 -1.95
CA PRO A 208 -10.57 1.15 -1.65
C PRO A 208 -10.17 1.15 -0.16
N LEU A 209 -10.22 2.31 0.51
CA LEU A 209 -9.89 2.40 1.94
C LEU A 209 -10.92 1.71 2.88
N GLU A 210 -12.14 1.46 2.41
CA GLU A 210 -13.14 0.69 3.17
C GLU A 210 -13.21 -0.77 2.75
N GLY A 211 -13.17 -1.02 1.44
CA GLY A 211 -13.43 -2.34 0.87
C GLY A 211 -12.20 -3.12 0.44
N GLY A 212 -11.00 -2.53 0.49
CA GLY A 212 -9.77 -3.18 0.02
C GLY A 212 -9.78 -3.53 -1.47
N THR A 213 -10.73 -2.99 -2.25
CA THR A 213 -10.90 -3.26 -3.68
C THR A 213 -11.33 -2.00 -4.44
N VAL A 214 -11.02 -1.97 -5.72
CA VAL A 214 -11.49 -0.96 -6.67
C VAL A 214 -12.24 -1.63 -7.80
N THR A 215 -13.48 -1.22 -8.04
CA THR A 215 -14.27 -1.69 -9.19
C THR A 215 -14.28 -0.63 -10.28
N VAL A 216 -13.70 -0.98 -11.42
CA VAL A 216 -13.69 -0.16 -12.64
C VAL A 216 -14.79 -0.67 -13.56
N SER A 217 -15.88 0.09 -13.67
CA SER A 217 -17.01 -0.25 -14.53
C SER A 217 -17.00 0.61 -15.80
N ARG A 218 -17.16 -0.02 -16.96
CA ARG A 218 -17.34 0.60 -18.26
C ARG A 218 -18.49 -0.10 -18.99
N SER A 219 -18.99 0.51 -20.05
CA SER A 219 -20.20 0.05 -20.77
C SER A 219 -20.19 -1.45 -21.12
N ALA A 220 -19.03 -2.03 -21.41
CA ALA A 220 -18.91 -3.44 -21.81
C ALA A 220 -18.33 -4.36 -20.73
N HIS A 221 -17.57 -3.81 -19.76
CA HIS A 221 -16.82 -4.62 -18.79
C HIS A 221 -16.81 -3.97 -17.40
N SER A 222 -16.92 -4.80 -16.38
CA SER A 222 -16.67 -4.41 -14.99
C SER A 222 -15.59 -5.32 -14.42
N VAL A 223 -14.50 -4.74 -13.94
CA VAL A 223 -13.38 -5.48 -13.38
C VAL A 223 -13.09 -4.94 -11.99
N THR A 224 -12.92 -5.84 -11.02
CA THR A 224 -12.54 -5.50 -9.65
C THR A 224 -11.07 -5.86 -9.43
N PHE A 225 -10.28 -4.87 -9.03
CA PHE A 225 -8.88 -5.04 -8.66
C PHE A 225 -8.71 -5.01 -7.15
N PRO A 226 -7.85 -5.86 -6.58
CA PRO A 226 -7.42 -5.72 -5.19
C PRO A 226 -6.74 -4.37 -4.96
N ALA A 227 -7.01 -3.75 -3.81
CA ALA A 227 -6.51 -2.42 -3.47
C ALA A 227 -6.35 -2.24 -1.94
N ASP A 228 -5.99 -3.33 -1.25
CA ASP A 228 -5.75 -3.34 0.18
C ASP A 228 -4.32 -2.87 0.44
N CYS A 229 -4.17 -1.59 0.76
CA CYS A 229 -2.89 -0.95 1.01
C CYS A 229 -2.97 -0.05 2.25
N MET A 230 -1.83 0.19 2.89
CA MET A 230 -1.69 1.16 3.97
C MET A 230 -1.59 2.56 3.35
N LEU A 231 -2.59 3.42 3.60
CA LEU A 231 -2.51 4.82 3.22
C LEU A 231 -1.61 5.59 4.20
N VAL A 232 -0.56 6.20 3.67
CA VAL A 232 0.25 7.18 4.37
C VAL A 232 0.09 8.51 3.64
N ALA A 233 -0.32 9.54 4.34
CA ALA A 233 -0.50 10.86 3.75
C ALA A 233 0.35 11.89 4.50
N ALA A 234 0.78 12.93 3.80
CA ALA A 234 1.47 14.06 4.41
C ALA A 234 0.82 15.37 3.99
N MET A 235 0.79 16.34 4.90
CA MET A 235 0.31 17.67 4.61
C MET A 235 1.01 18.74 5.46
N ASN A 236 0.99 19.96 4.98
CA ASN A 236 1.37 21.12 5.77
C ASN A 236 0.19 21.58 6.65
N PRO A 237 0.43 22.24 7.79
CA PRO A 237 -0.64 22.71 8.70
C PRO A 237 -1.48 23.85 8.13
N CYS A 238 -0.96 24.57 7.13
CA CYS A 238 -1.59 25.68 6.43
C CYS A 238 -0.92 25.92 5.06
N PRO A 239 -1.45 26.78 4.18
CA PRO A 239 -0.86 27.06 2.87
C PRO A 239 0.59 27.55 2.89
N CYS A 240 0.97 28.42 3.86
CA CYS A 240 2.37 28.83 3.99
C CYS A 240 3.26 27.78 4.68
N GLY A 241 2.66 26.77 5.34
CA GLY A 241 3.37 25.68 5.99
C GLY A 241 3.74 25.92 7.46
N TYR A 242 3.62 27.13 7.99
CA TYR A 242 4.26 27.50 9.27
C TYR A 242 3.29 27.71 10.44
N ALA A 243 1.99 27.32 10.32
CA ALA A 243 1.02 27.55 11.40
C ALA A 243 1.36 26.84 12.73
N THR A 244 2.20 25.84 12.70
CA THR A 244 2.66 25.09 13.89
C THR A 244 4.16 25.14 14.11
N ASP A 245 4.90 25.95 13.35
CA ASP A 245 6.35 26.10 13.50
C ASP A 245 6.65 27.29 14.44
N PRO A 246 7.25 27.07 15.61
CA PRO A 246 7.58 28.15 16.54
C PRO A 246 8.68 29.08 16.02
N ARG A 247 9.44 28.68 15.02
CA ARG A 247 10.57 29.42 14.44
C ARG A 247 10.17 30.41 13.35
N HIS A 248 8.96 30.25 12.78
CA HIS A 248 8.47 31.05 11.68
C HIS A 248 7.08 31.60 11.96
N THR A 249 6.86 32.88 11.64
CA THR A 249 5.55 33.47 11.76
C THR A 249 4.63 33.03 10.61
N CYS A 250 3.50 32.44 10.95
CA CYS A 250 2.47 32.12 9.98
C CYS A 250 1.78 33.38 9.47
N VAL A 251 1.75 33.56 8.14
CA VAL A 251 1.10 34.73 7.49
C VAL A 251 -0.33 34.41 7.02
N CYS A 252 -0.84 33.22 7.26
CA CYS A 252 -2.17 32.80 6.82
C CYS A 252 -3.25 33.32 7.78
N SER A 253 -4.30 33.95 7.24
CA SER A 253 -5.48 34.28 8.04
C SER A 253 -6.21 32.98 8.51
N PRO A 254 -6.93 33.03 9.64
CA PRO A 254 -7.72 31.89 10.12
C PRO A 254 -8.71 31.32 9.06
N GLY A 255 -9.28 32.21 8.24
CA GLY A 255 -10.18 31.86 7.15
C GLY A 255 -9.45 31.04 6.05
N LEU A 256 -8.22 31.43 5.71
CA LEU A 256 -7.40 30.74 4.72
C LEU A 256 -6.99 29.35 5.22
N ILE A 257 -6.61 29.22 6.50
CA ILE A 257 -6.28 27.92 7.11
C ILE A 257 -7.49 26.99 7.09
N ARG A 258 -8.67 27.49 7.48
CA ARG A 258 -9.91 26.70 7.44
C ARG A 258 -10.24 26.22 6.03
N ARG A 259 -10.13 27.10 5.02
CA ARG A 259 -10.37 26.75 3.60
C ARG A 259 -9.38 25.71 3.10
N TYR A 260 -8.11 25.81 3.47
CA TYR A 260 -7.08 24.84 3.11
C TYR A 260 -7.39 23.44 3.69
N ARG A 261 -7.71 23.36 4.98
CA ARG A 261 -8.06 22.11 5.64
C ARG A 261 -9.38 21.53 5.14
N ALA A 262 -10.34 22.36 4.75
CA ALA A 262 -11.64 21.94 4.20
C ALA A 262 -11.55 21.34 2.79
N ARG A 263 -10.38 21.35 2.13
CA ARG A 263 -10.15 20.57 0.91
C ARG A 263 -10.22 19.07 1.19
N LEU A 264 -9.85 18.65 2.41
CA LEU A 264 -9.98 17.28 2.86
C LEU A 264 -11.38 17.07 3.42
N SER A 265 -12.11 16.11 2.83
CA SER A 265 -13.45 15.80 3.30
C SER A 265 -13.40 15.06 4.65
N GLY A 266 -14.37 15.34 5.54
CA GLY A 266 -14.51 14.61 6.80
C GLY A 266 -14.53 13.10 6.60
N PRO A 267 -15.33 12.56 5.66
CA PRO A 267 -15.34 11.12 5.38
C PRO A 267 -14.00 10.52 4.95
N LEU A 268 -13.09 11.26 4.32
CA LEU A 268 -11.73 10.78 4.03
C LEU A 268 -10.88 10.76 5.30
N LEU A 269 -10.91 11.85 6.07
CA LEU A 269 -10.17 11.95 7.35
C LEU A 269 -10.64 10.90 8.34
N ASP A 270 -11.92 10.53 8.31
CA ASP A 270 -12.48 9.45 9.12
C ASP A 270 -11.96 8.06 8.75
N ARG A 271 -11.21 7.90 7.66
CA ARG A 271 -10.57 6.64 7.24
C ARG A 271 -9.08 6.60 7.52
N ILE A 272 -8.54 7.70 8.02
CA ILE A 272 -7.14 7.77 8.45
C ILE A 272 -7.10 7.63 9.96
N ASP A 273 -6.52 6.54 10.45
CA ASP A 273 -6.60 6.13 11.84
C ASP A 273 -5.74 6.99 12.78
N LEU A 274 -4.54 7.34 12.35
CA LEU A 274 -3.55 8.09 13.13
C LEU A 274 -3.25 9.43 12.47
N HIS A 275 -3.37 10.51 13.24
CA HIS A 275 -3.00 11.87 12.81
C HIS A 275 -1.86 12.35 13.69
N ILE A 276 -0.69 12.55 13.11
CA ILE A 276 0.55 12.81 13.85
C ILE A 276 1.14 14.17 13.45
N ASN A 277 1.42 14.98 14.45
CA ASN A 277 2.19 16.20 14.25
C ASN A 277 3.68 15.88 14.17
N VAL A 278 4.32 16.31 13.09
CA VAL A 278 5.75 16.15 12.82
C VAL A 278 6.38 17.56 12.91
N PRO A 279 6.84 17.99 14.08
CA PRO A 279 7.42 19.32 14.25
C PRO A 279 8.74 19.44 13.51
N ALA A 280 9.22 20.67 13.33
CA ALA A 280 10.55 20.89 12.83
C ALA A 280 11.59 20.37 13.84
N VAL A 281 12.62 19.68 13.35
CA VAL A 281 13.69 19.14 14.19
C VAL A 281 14.56 20.28 14.74
N PRO A 282 14.83 20.35 16.06
CA PRO A 282 15.77 21.30 16.65
C PRO A 282 17.17 21.10 16.11
N TYR A 283 17.95 22.19 16.08
CA TYR A 283 19.32 22.14 15.56
C TYR A 283 20.22 21.15 16.32
N GLU A 284 20.04 21.07 17.63
CA GLU A 284 20.77 20.20 18.53
C GLU A 284 20.54 18.71 18.17
N GLU A 285 19.31 18.34 17.82
CA GLU A 285 18.97 16.99 17.38
C GLU A 285 19.54 16.67 15.98
N LEU A 286 19.66 17.69 15.11
CA LEU A 286 20.28 17.50 13.78
C LEU A 286 21.79 17.17 13.88
N GLN A 287 22.47 17.70 14.90
CA GLN A 287 23.87 17.40 15.15
C GLN A 287 24.09 16.10 15.94
N ALA A 288 23.05 15.56 16.55
CA ALA A 288 23.14 14.27 17.25
C ALA A 288 23.58 13.16 16.29
N GLY A 289 24.28 12.17 16.82
CA GLY A 289 24.67 10.96 16.08
C GLY A 289 23.47 10.23 15.44
N ALA A 290 23.68 9.05 14.90
CA ALA A 290 22.58 8.23 14.39
C ALA A 290 21.54 7.96 15.50
N SER A 291 20.26 7.93 15.14
CA SER A 291 19.21 7.61 16.10
C SER A 291 19.39 6.18 16.64
N PRO A 292 19.17 5.93 17.94
CA PRO A 292 19.17 4.57 18.49
C PRO A 292 18.00 3.72 17.97
N VAL A 293 17.00 4.34 17.36
CA VAL A 293 15.83 3.68 16.77
C VAL A 293 16.14 3.35 15.31
N THR A 294 16.55 2.09 15.07
CA THR A 294 16.86 1.57 13.73
C THR A 294 15.64 0.88 13.12
N SER A 295 15.58 0.78 11.78
CA SER A 295 14.57 0.00 11.08
C SER A 295 14.53 -1.46 11.56
N ALA A 296 15.69 -2.05 11.83
CA ALA A 296 15.76 -3.43 12.31
C ALA A 296 15.01 -3.63 13.64
N ARG A 297 15.24 -2.75 14.63
CA ARG A 297 14.54 -2.80 15.92
C ARG A 297 13.05 -2.54 15.81
N MET A 298 12.64 -1.59 14.97
CA MET A 298 11.22 -1.33 14.71
C MET A 298 10.56 -2.53 14.05
N ARG A 299 11.21 -3.11 13.02
CA ARG A 299 10.73 -4.30 12.32
C ARG A 299 10.55 -5.50 13.25
N GLU A 300 11.48 -5.76 14.15
CA GLU A 300 11.38 -6.82 15.15
C GLU A 300 10.09 -6.69 15.98
N ARG A 301 9.81 -5.48 16.49
CA ARG A 301 8.56 -5.22 17.26
C ARG A 301 7.30 -5.34 16.40
N VAL A 302 7.34 -4.85 15.16
CA VAL A 302 6.24 -4.99 14.21
C VAL A 302 5.97 -6.46 13.92
N LEU A 303 7.00 -7.27 13.66
CA LEU A 303 6.87 -8.71 13.41
C LEU A 303 6.29 -9.45 14.62
N ALA A 304 6.76 -9.14 15.82
CA ALA A 304 6.23 -9.72 17.05
C ALA A 304 4.73 -9.40 17.23
N ALA A 305 4.33 -8.14 17.01
CA ALA A 305 2.92 -7.74 17.08
C ALA A 305 2.08 -8.42 16.00
N ARG A 306 2.59 -8.56 14.78
CA ARG A 306 1.91 -9.27 13.67
C ARG A 306 1.74 -10.75 13.95
N ALA A 307 2.72 -11.41 14.54
CA ALA A 307 2.62 -12.82 14.93
C ALA A 307 1.48 -13.06 15.94
N VAL A 308 1.32 -12.14 16.91
CA VAL A 308 0.19 -12.19 17.86
C VAL A 308 -1.15 -12.00 17.15
N GLN A 309 -1.24 -11.05 16.21
CA GLN A 309 -2.46 -10.81 15.43
C GLN A 309 -2.78 -12.01 14.54
N GLN A 310 -1.79 -12.58 13.85
CA GLN A 310 -1.94 -13.74 13.00
C GLN A 310 -2.46 -14.95 13.78
N ALA A 311 -1.92 -15.23 14.98
CA ALA A 311 -2.43 -16.28 15.85
C ALA A 311 -3.85 -15.98 16.36
N ARG A 312 -4.15 -14.71 16.67
CA ARG A 312 -5.46 -14.27 17.16
C ARG A 312 -6.57 -14.44 16.14
N TYR A 313 -6.25 -14.18 14.87
CA TYR A 313 -7.22 -14.13 13.75
C TYR A 313 -7.15 -15.36 12.83
N ALA A 314 -6.40 -16.41 13.20
CA ALA A 314 -6.18 -17.59 12.36
C ALA A 314 -7.48 -18.25 11.86
N GLU A 315 -8.55 -18.20 12.65
CA GLU A 315 -9.86 -18.77 12.30
C GLU A 315 -10.81 -17.76 11.61
N VAL A 316 -10.34 -16.53 11.36
CA VAL A 316 -11.17 -15.45 10.80
C VAL A 316 -10.65 -15.04 9.41
N PRO A 317 -11.22 -15.57 8.31
CA PRO A 317 -10.67 -15.42 6.96
C PRO A 317 -10.50 -13.97 6.48
N TYR A 318 -11.25 -13.01 7.06
CA TYR A 318 -11.28 -11.61 6.61
C TYR A 318 -10.49 -10.67 7.51
N CYS A 319 -9.87 -11.17 8.60
CA CYS A 319 -9.18 -10.35 9.58
C CYS A 319 -7.73 -10.80 9.65
N ARG A 320 -6.82 -9.98 9.17
CA ARG A 320 -5.36 -10.24 9.20
C ARG A 320 -4.66 -9.36 10.23
N THR A 321 -5.22 -8.18 10.47
CA THR A 321 -4.61 -7.13 11.30
C THR A 321 -5.64 -6.44 12.18
N ASN A 322 -5.17 -5.65 13.13
CA ASN A 322 -6.07 -4.88 13.99
C ASN A 322 -6.92 -3.88 13.19
N ALA A 323 -6.43 -3.34 12.07
CA ALA A 323 -7.21 -2.44 11.22
C ALA A 323 -8.47 -3.10 10.64
N ASP A 324 -8.47 -4.43 10.48
CA ASP A 324 -9.60 -5.19 9.93
C ASP A 324 -10.71 -5.46 10.97
N LEU A 325 -10.42 -5.24 12.27
CA LEU A 325 -11.38 -5.53 13.34
C LEU A 325 -12.68 -4.73 13.17
N SER A 326 -13.80 -5.41 13.20
CA SER A 326 -15.12 -4.79 13.10
C SER A 326 -16.19 -5.60 13.84
N GLY A 327 -17.31 -4.96 14.14
CA GLY A 327 -18.48 -5.63 14.75
C GLY A 327 -18.14 -6.45 15.99
N SER A 328 -18.60 -7.70 16.01
CA SER A 328 -18.42 -8.62 17.13
C SER A 328 -16.96 -8.97 17.43
N LEU A 329 -16.07 -8.94 16.43
CA LEU A 329 -14.65 -9.17 16.65
C LEU A 329 -14.00 -8.05 17.48
N LEU A 330 -14.40 -6.80 17.22
CA LEU A 330 -13.94 -5.66 18.01
C LEU A 330 -14.36 -5.82 19.49
N GLU A 331 -15.63 -6.17 19.75
CA GLU A 331 -16.13 -6.42 21.11
C GLU A 331 -15.43 -7.59 21.79
N LYS A 332 -15.14 -8.65 21.04
CA LYS A 332 -14.45 -9.84 21.55
C LYS A 332 -13.00 -9.55 21.97
N HIS A 333 -12.26 -8.78 21.14
CA HIS A 333 -10.82 -8.60 21.30
C HIS A 333 -10.42 -7.28 21.98
N CYS A 334 -11.26 -6.25 21.93
CA CYS A 334 -11.00 -4.95 22.57
C CYS A 334 -11.80 -4.79 23.86
N ARG A 335 -11.67 -5.76 24.79
CA ARG A 335 -12.34 -5.72 26.09
C ARG A 335 -11.69 -4.67 26.99
N MET A 336 -12.51 -3.79 27.54
CA MET A 336 -12.07 -2.75 28.48
C MET A 336 -12.60 -3.02 29.86
N GLY A 337 -11.81 -2.72 30.89
CA GLY A 337 -12.24 -2.68 32.29
C GLY A 337 -13.15 -1.47 32.54
N ALA A 338 -13.61 -1.35 33.77
CA ALA A 338 -14.45 -0.22 34.17
C ALA A 338 -13.72 1.14 34.12
N PRO A 339 -12.44 1.25 34.52
CA PRO A 339 -11.68 2.50 34.44
C PRO A 339 -11.50 2.98 33.01
N GLU A 340 -11.11 2.08 32.08
CA GLU A 340 -10.87 2.41 30.68
C GLU A 340 -12.17 2.86 30.00
N ARG A 341 -13.29 2.20 30.31
CA ARG A 341 -14.61 2.62 29.81
C ARG A 341 -15.02 3.99 30.30
N ALA A 342 -14.74 4.31 31.57
CA ALA A 342 -15.05 5.62 32.15
C ALA A 342 -14.22 6.70 31.47
N PHE A 343 -12.90 6.48 31.30
CA PHE A 343 -11.99 7.41 30.61
C PHE A 343 -12.40 7.64 29.15
N LEU A 344 -12.69 6.56 28.42
CA LEU A 344 -13.08 6.68 27.01
C LEU A 344 -14.45 7.37 26.87
N ARG A 345 -15.40 7.15 27.78
CA ARG A 345 -16.68 7.86 27.81
C ARG A 345 -16.47 9.36 27.98
N GLU A 346 -15.64 9.76 28.92
CA GLU A 346 -15.30 11.17 29.11
C GLU A 346 -14.65 11.78 27.87
N ALA A 347 -13.69 11.09 27.26
CA ALA A 347 -13.05 11.52 26.01
C ALA A 347 -14.06 11.69 24.88
N VAL A 348 -14.97 10.73 24.68
CA VAL A 348 -16.01 10.77 23.65
C VAL A 348 -16.92 11.99 23.86
N GLN A 349 -17.36 12.24 25.10
CA GLN A 349 -18.24 13.37 25.43
C GLN A 349 -17.51 14.71 25.26
N ARG A 350 -16.31 14.83 25.82
CA ARG A 350 -15.55 16.08 25.84
C ARG A 350 -15.05 16.51 24.45
N LEU A 351 -14.66 15.53 23.61
CA LEU A 351 -14.12 15.78 22.28
C LEU A 351 -15.16 15.58 21.17
N ALA A 352 -16.42 15.29 21.51
CA ALA A 352 -17.51 15.02 20.57
C ALA A 352 -17.12 13.99 19.50
N LEU A 353 -16.47 12.89 19.92
CA LEU A 353 -15.97 11.87 19.00
C LEU A 353 -17.13 11.12 18.33
N SER A 354 -16.97 10.86 17.02
CA SER A 354 -17.91 10.02 16.27
C SER A 354 -17.81 8.53 16.67
N ALA A 355 -18.83 7.73 16.35
CA ALA A 355 -18.77 6.28 16.53
C ALA A 355 -17.58 5.64 15.78
N ARG A 356 -17.21 6.19 14.62
CA ARG A 356 -16.03 5.75 13.86
C ARG A 356 -14.72 6.06 14.61
N ALA A 357 -14.62 7.24 15.20
CA ALA A 357 -13.45 7.60 16.03
C ALA A 357 -13.33 6.67 17.25
N TYR A 358 -14.44 6.34 17.90
CA TYR A 358 -14.49 5.38 19.00
C TYR A 358 -13.94 4.00 18.57
N THR A 359 -14.44 3.43 17.47
CA THR A 359 -13.96 2.12 16.98
C THR A 359 -12.49 2.15 16.57
N ARG A 360 -12.00 3.25 15.99
CA ARG A 360 -10.57 3.42 15.65
C ARG A 360 -9.68 3.43 16.89
N ILE A 361 -10.07 4.14 17.95
CA ILE A 361 -9.33 4.15 19.20
C ILE A 361 -9.17 2.72 19.72
N LEU A 362 -10.24 1.91 19.69
CA LEU A 362 -10.19 0.53 20.12
C LEU A 362 -9.28 -0.37 19.26
N ARG A 363 -9.21 -0.12 17.96
CA ARG A 363 -8.33 -0.90 17.06
C ARG A 363 -6.85 -0.61 17.27
N ILE A 364 -6.52 0.64 17.64
CA ILE A 364 -5.15 1.11 17.82
C ILE A 364 -4.60 0.75 19.20
N SER A 365 -5.46 0.74 20.23
CA SER A 365 -5.09 0.45 21.63
C SER A 365 -4.87 -1.05 21.88
#